data_6e99d4c1e87fcde8dce4bd8f10ccc6f1
#
_entry.id   6e99d4c1e87fcde8dce4bd8f10ccc6f1
#
_cell.length_a   1.000
_cell.length_b   1.000
_cell.length_c   1.000
_cell.angle_alpha   90.00
_cell.angle_beta   90.00
_cell.angle_gamma   90.00
#
_symmetry.space_group_name_H-M   'P 1'
#
loop_
_entity.id
_entity.type
_entity.pdbx_description
1 polymer ?
#
loop_
_entity_poly.entity_id
_entity_poly.type
_entity_poly.pdbx_seq_one_letter_code
_entity_poly.pdbx_strand_id
1 'polypeptide(L)'
;MEKTAQSSADHISSSDRGQNDSGLFSSESVLNILRLILAGSPLPEVLAIIAQLVESRGDGTLCTIWLPEDDGKQIYCAAAPGIPRFGEQVGSMLIGPKGGSCGTALYRREPLYVTDILNDPIWDHYRHLLLPFGIRAVWSRPLFTSEGEVLGTFAIHYREVRSPDSADLQLIENASHIAGIAIERHLNEERLRLERDRLRLLLEITNSMASRLDMRRLVETLSTDLLRVMRCDFCALLLPIPMAGACV
;
A
#
# COMPACT_ATOMS: atom_id res chain seq x y z
N MET A 1 -34.18 16.24 -44.38
CA MET A 1 -34.02 17.07 -43.18
C MET A 1 -33.76 16.11 -41.99
N GLU A 2 -32.58 15.52 -41.92
CA GLU A 2 -32.25 14.58 -40.81
C GLU A 2 -30.73 14.34 -40.79
N LYS A 3 -29.98 15.37 -40.35
CA LYS A 3 -28.51 15.25 -40.19
C LYS A 3 -27.91 16.29 -39.24
N THR A 4 -28.65 16.82 -38.27
CA THR A 4 -28.14 17.87 -37.35
C THR A 4 -28.37 17.61 -35.87
N ALA A 5 -28.81 16.40 -35.47
CA ALA A 5 -29.14 16.10 -34.08
C ALA A 5 -28.05 15.25 -33.32
N GLN A 6 -27.04 14.72 -34.01
CA GLN A 6 -26.09 13.81 -33.42
C GLN A 6 -24.78 14.47 -32.93
N SER A 7 -24.52 15.72 -33.30
CA SER A 7 -23.27 16.43 -32.90
C SER A 7 -23.36 17.14 -31.55
N SER A 8 -24.55 17.28 -30.96
CA SER A 8 -24.70 18.00 -29.68
C SER A 8 -24.65 17.09 -28.42
N ALA A 9 -24.82 15.79 -28.60
CA ALA A 9 -24.81 14.85 -27.47
C ALA A 9 -23.37 14.49 -27.00
N ASP A 10 -22.41 14.46 -27.93
CA ASP A 10 -21.03 14.07 -27.60
C ASP A 10 -20.22 15.22 -26.96
N HIS A 11 -20.63 16.49 -27.14
CA HIS A 11 -19.92 17.62 -26.52
C HIS A 11 -20.36 17.95 -25.08
N ILE A 12 -21.56 17.51 -24.68
CA ILE A 12 -22.04 17.72 -23.29
C ILE A 12 -21.40 16.71 -22.32
N SER A 13 -21.00 15.55 -22.83
CA SER A 13 -20.45 14.45 -21.98
C SER A 13 -19.02 14.72 -21.48
N SER A 14 -18.17 15.45 -22.18
CA SER A 14 -16.76 15.65 -21.79
C SER A 14 -16.54 16.82 -20.83
N SER A 15 -17.34 17.87 -20.89
CA SER A 15 -17.23 19.01 -19.97
C SER A 15 -17.83 18.71 -18.59
N ASP A 16 -18.86 17.88 -18.52
CA ASP A 16 -19.50 17.47 -17.26
C ASP A 16 -18.62 16.46 -16.48
N ARG A 17 -17.88 15.60 -17.18
CA ARG A 17 -16.95 14.65 -16.53
C ARG A 17 -15.78 15.36 -15.87
N GLY A 18 -15.18 16.35 -16.51
CA GLY A 18 -14.04 17.08 -15.95
C GLY A 18 -14.37 17.94 -14.72
N GLN A 19 -15.62 18.39 -14.56
CA GLN A 19 -16.07 19.11 -13.38
C GLN A 19 -16.38 18.16 -12.22
N ASN A 20 -16.85 16.93 -12.50
CA ASN A 20 -17.13 15.92 -11.48
C ASN A 20 -15.84 15.30 -10.91
N ASP A 21 -14.83 15.09 -11.77
CA ASP A 21 -13.55 14.49 -11.35
C ASP A 21 -12.71 15.43 -10.48
N SER A 22 -12.75 16.73 -10.70
CA SER A 22 -12.10 17.71 -9.81
C SER A 22 -12.76 17.77 -8.41
N GLY A 23 -14.01 17.32 -8.28
CA GLY A 23 -14.76 17.24 -7.03
C GLY A 23 -14.52 15.95 -6.25
N LEU A 24 -14.16 14.83 -6.90
CA LEU A 24 -13.95 13.54 -6.24
C LEU A 24 -12.79 13.57 -5.25
N PHE A 25 -11.65 14.14 -5.66
CA PHE A 25 -10.52 14.41 -4.77
C PHE A 25 -10.59 15.82 -4.21
N SER A 26 -11.80 16.23 -3.73
CA SER A 26 -11.94 17.47 -2.98
C SER A 26 -11.02 17.47 -1.76
N SER A 27 -10.66 18.66 -1.29
CA SER A 27 -9.86 18.80 -0.08
C SER A 27 -10.47 18.04 1.11
N GLU A 28 -11.78 17.95 1.20
CA GLU A 28 -12.50 17.25 2.25
C GLU A 28 -12.33 15.72 2.15
N SER A 29 -12.49 15.13 0.94
CA SER A 29 -12.31 13.70 0.71
C SER A 29 -10.87 13.26 1.01
N VAL A 30 -9.90 14.03 0.52
CA VAL A 30 -8.46 13.78 0.77
C VAL A 30 -8.14 13.89 2.25
N LEU A 31 -8.63 14.94 2.95
CA LEU A 31 -8.42 15.10 4.38
C LEU A 31 -9.04 13.97 5.19
N ASN A 32 -10.20 13.45 4.79
CA ASN A 32 -10.81 12.31 5.45
C ASN A 32 -9.96 11.05 5.32
N ILE A 33 -9.47 10.74 4.12
CA ILE A 33 -8.56 9.61 3.89
C ILE A 33 -7.27 9.79 4.72
N LEU A 34 -6.68 10.98 4.71
CA LEU A 34 -5.48 11.27 5.50
C LEU A 34 -5.71 11.09 7.01
N ARG A 35 -6.89 11.48 7.52
CA ARG A 35 -7.26 11.22 8.93
C ARG A 35 -7.29 9.73 9.25
N LEU A 36 -7.87 8.91 8.39
CA LEU A 36 -7.90 7.45 8.56
C LEU A 36 -6.49 6.86 8.57
N ILE A 37 -5.63 7.30 7.63
CA ILE A 37 -4.23 6.92 7.58
C ILE A 37 -3.51 7.31 8.87
N LEU A 38 -3.73 8.55 9.37
CA LEU A 38 -3.11 9.06 10.60
C LEU A 38 -3.63 8.35 11.85
N ALA A 39 -4.88 7.92 11.87
CA ALA A 39 -5.48 7.18 12.97
C ALA A 39 -5.00 5.71 13.05
N GLY A 40 -4.23 5.22 12.06
CA GLY A 40 -3.77 3.82 12.03
C GLY A 40 -4.89 2.85 11.66
N SER A 41 -5.87 3.29 10.86
CA SER A 41 -6.91 2.38 10.34
C SER A 41 -6.30 1.22 9.54
N PRO A 42 -6.91 0.03 9.55
CA PRO A 42 -6.40 -1.11 8.79
C PRO A 42 -6.22 -0.78 7.30
N LEU A 43 -5.06 -1.13 6.73
CA LEU A 43 -4.74 -0.80 5.33
C LEU A 43 -5.84 -1.24 4.34
N PRO A 44 -6.43 -2.46 4.43
CA PRO A 44 -7.48 -2.87 3.49
C PRO A 44 -8.71 -1.96 3.52
N GLU A 45 -9.09 -1.43 4.69
CA GLU A 45 -10.20 -0.48 4.82
C GLU A 45 -9.89 0.85 4.14
N VAL A 46 -8.69 1.38 4.35
CA VAL A 46 -8.24 2.62 3.71
C VAL A 46 -8.22 2.48 2.19
N LEU A 47 -7.66 1.38 1.68
CA LEU A 47 -7.60 1.09 0.25
C LEU A 47 -9.00 0.92 -0.37
N ALA A 48 -9.92 0.26 0.35
CA ALA A 48 -11.29 0.12 -0.09
C ALA A 48 -12.00 1.48 -0.19
N ILE A 49 -11.79 2.39 0.77
CA ILE A 49 -12.35 3.74 0.75
C ILE A 49 -11.80 4.55 -0.43
N ILE A 50 -10.49 4.45 -0.73
CA ILE A 50 -9.89 5.12 -1.89
C ILE A 50 -10.51 4.60 -3.19
N ALA A 51 -10.66 3.28 -3.33
CA ALA A 51 -11.27 2.67 -4.50
C ALA A 51 -12.74 3.06 -4.64
N GLN A 52 -13.54 3.04 -3.55
CA GLN A 52 -14.95 3.48 -3.54
C GLN A 52 -15.11 4.94 -3.94
N LEU A 53 -14.17 5.80 -3.52
CA LEU A 53 -14.19 7.22 -3.91
C LEU A 53 -14.10 7.35 -5.44
N VAL A 54 -13.22 6.60 -6.09
CA VAL A 54 -13.09 6.60 -7.56
C VAL A 54 -14.32 5.97 -8.23
N GLU A 55 -14.85 4.87 -7.68
CA GLU A 55 -16.07 4.21 -8.19
C GLU A 55 -17.31 5.11 -8.06
N SER A 56 -17.33 6.06 -7.11
CA SER A 56 -18.41 7.02 -6.91
C SER A 56 -18.61 8.02 -8.06
N ARG A 57 -17.67 8.03 -9.03
CA ARG A 57 -17.82 8.76 -10.30
C ARG A 57 -19.13 8.43 -11.03
N GLY A 58 -19.61 7.19 -10.89
CA GLY A 58 -20.92 6.78 -11.36
C GLY A 58 -21.03 6.48 -12.86
N ASP A 59 -19.91 6.42 -13.59
CA ASP A 59 -19.84 6.10 -15.03
C ASP A 59 -19.54 4.60 -15.30
N GLY A 60 -19.75 3.74 -14.30
CA GLY A 60 -19.44 2.31 -14.39
C GLY A 60 -17.98 1.96 -14.09
N THR A 61 -17.21 2.93 -13.60
CA THR A 61 -15.84 2.74 -13.13
C THR A 61 -15.82 1.72 -11.99
N LEU A 62 -14.93 0.74 -12.09
CA LEU A 62 -14.62 -0.24 -11.06
C LEU A 62 -13.14 -0.15 -10.72
N CYS A 63 -12.78 -0.35 -9.47
CA CYS A 63 -11.39 -0.19 -9.03
C CYS A 63 -10.86 -1.44 -8.34
N THR A 64 -9.59 -1.74 -8.57
CA THR A 64 -8.85 -2.73 -7.78
C THR A 64 -7.48 -2.19 -7.40
N ILE A 65 -7.01 -2.59 -6.21
CA ILE A 65 -5.67 -2.29 -5.73
C ILE A 65 -4.98 -3.62 -5.44
N TRP A 66 -3.80 -3.79 -6.02
CA TRP A 66 -3.01 -5.00 -5.92
C TRP A 66 -1.70 -4.72 -5.21
N LEU A 67 -1.34 -5.60 -4.28
CA LEU A 67 -0.09 -5.51 -3.52
C LEU A 67 0.79 -6.72 -3.83
N PRO A 68 2.14 -6.57 -3.77
CA PRO A 68 3.05 -7.69 -3.90
C PRO A 68 2.85 -8.71 -2.78
N GLU A 69 3.02 -9.99 -3.09
CA GLU A 69 3.22 -11.04 -2.09
C GLU A 69 4.65 -10.99 -1.54
N ASP A 70 4.89 -11.66 -0.42
CA ASP A 70 6.17 -11.65 0.30
C ASP A 70 7.37 -12.06 -0.56
N ASP A 71 7.14 -12.92 -1.57
CA ASP A 71 8.19 -13.38 -2.48
C ASP A 71 8.51 -12.37 -3.61
N GLY A 72 7.74 -11.31 -3.73
CA GLY A 72 7.88 -10.26 -4.74
C GLY A 72 7.67 -10.72 -6.18
N LYS A 73 7.14 -11.94 -6.42
CA LYS A 73 6.93 -12.50 -7.77
C LYS A 73 5.48 -12.40 -8.22
N GLN A 74 4.57 -12.31 -7.29
CA GLN A 74 3.14 -12.26 -7.52
C GLN A 74 2.52 -11.06 -6.80
N ILE A 75 1.31 -10.72 -7.24
CA ILE A 75 0.46 -9.72 -6.61
C ILE A 75 -0.87 -10.34 -6.24
N TYR A 76 -1.45 -9.91 -5.13
CA TYR A 76 -2.79 -10.27 -4.69
C TYR A 76 -3.69 -9.03 -4.65
N CYS A 77 -4.99 -9.24 -4.78
CA CYS A 77 -5.97 -8.17 -4.74
C CYS A 77 -6.25 -7.76 -3.29
N ALA A 78 -5.77 -6.57 -2.89
CA ALA A 78 -5.96 -6.02 -1.56
C ALA A 78 -7.29 -5.29 -1.39
N ALA A 79 -7.84 -4.70 -2.46
CA ALA A 79 -9.13 -4.04 -2.46
C ALA A 79 -9.82 -4.13 -3.83
N ALA A 80 -11.12 -4.44 -3.85
CA ALA A 80 -11.98 -4.47 -5.02
C ALA A 80 -13.45 -4.25 -4.61
N PRO A 81 -13.82 -3.08 -4.04
CA PRO A 81 -15.12 -2.90 -3.39
C PRO A 81 -16.30 -3.05 -4.34
N GLY A 82 -16.20 -2.58 -5.59
CA GLY A 82 -17.25 -2.68 -6.60
C GLY A 82 -17.35 -4.04 -7.31
N ILE A 83 -16.44 -4.98 -7.03
CA ILE A 83 -16.41 -6.30 -7.66
C ILE A 83 -16.35 -7.38 -6.57
N PRO A 84 -17.49 -7.80 -6.00
CA PRO A 84 -17.50 -8.78 -4.92
C PRO A 84 -16.80 -10.08 -5.30
N ARG A 85 -15.99 -10.64 -4.38
CA ARG A 85 -15.22 -11.88 -4.55
C ARG A 85 -14.18 -11.86 -5.68
N PHE A 86 -13.84 -10.68 -6.22
CA PHE A 86 -12.89 -10.57 -7.33
C PHE A 86 -11.53 -11.18 -6.98
N GLY A 87 -10.96 -10.80 -5.84
CA GLY A 87 -9.66 -11.33 -5.39
C GLY A 87 -9.66 -12.84 -5.18
N GLU A 88 -10.75 -13.40 -4.64
CA GLU A 88 -10.89 -14.86 -4.45
C GLU A 88 -10.92 -15.62 -5.77
N GLN A 89 -11.60 -15.07 -6.78
CA GLN A 89 -11.79 -15.74 -8.08
C GLN A 89 -10.59 -15.57 -9.02
N VAL A 90 -9.94 -14.42 -8.99
CA VAL A 90 -8.75 -14.14 -9.81
C VAL A 90 -7.50 -14.76 -9.17
N GLY A 91 -7.43 -14.79 -7.83
CA GLY A 91 -6.25 -15.24 -7.10
C GLY A 91 -5.07 -14.31 -7.29
N SER A 92 -3.86 -14.88 -7.24
CA SER A 92 -2.62 -14.13 -7.42
C SER A 92 -2.24 -14.04 -8.89
N MET A 93 -1.65 -12.91 -9.29
CA MET A 93 -1.17 -12.66 -10.66
C MET A 93 0.35 -12.48 -10.66
N LEU A 94 1.01 -12.98 -11.69
CA LEU A 94 2.46 -12.86 -11.84
C LEU A 94 2.90 -11.42 -12.13
N ILE A 95 4.00 -10.99 -11.54
CA ILE A 95 4.74 -9.80 -11.97
C ILE A 95 5.62 -10.21 -13.16
N GLY A 96 5.27 -9.75 -14.36
CA GLY A 96 5.98 -10.16 -15.55
C GLY A 96 5.34 -9.67 -16.85
N PRO A 97 5.96 -9.97 -18.02
CA PRO A 97 5.49 -9.47 -19.31
C PRO A 97 4.12 -10.02 -19.75
N LYS A 98 3.59 -11.02 -19.05
CA LYS A 98 2.28 -11.65 -19.29
C LYS A 98 1.43 -11.68 -18.02
N GLY A 99 1.64 -10.75 -17.11
CA GLY A 99 0.93 -10.64 -15.83
C GLY A 99 -0.37 -9.84 -15.89
N GLY A 100 -1.06 -9.81 -17.03
CA GLY A 100 -2.16 -8.87 -17.25
C GLY A 100 -1.66 -7.43 -17.19
N SER A 101 -2.55 -6.44 -17.14
CA SER A 101 -2.10 -5.04 -17.06
C SER A 101 -1.43 -4.71 -15.73
N CYS A 102 -1.92 -5.24 -14.59
CA CYS A 102 -1.35 -4.95 -13.27
C CYS A 102 0.08 -5.50 -13.11
N GLY A 103 0.27 -6.81 -13.33
CA GLY A 103 1.59 -7.43 -13.21
C GLY A 103 2.59 -6.95 -14.26
N THR A 104 2.11 -6.61 -15.48
CA THR A 104 2.97 -6.07 -16.53
C THR A 104 3.35 -4.61 -16.26
N ALA A 105 2.45 -3.79 -15.72
CA ALA A 105 2.75 -2.42 -15.31
C ALA A 105 3.85 -2.38 -14.22
N LEU A 106 3.78 -3.29 -13.24
CA LEU A 106 4.84 -3.44 -12.23
C LEU A 106 6.17 -3.88 -12.84
N TYR A 107 6.13 -4.87 -13.71
CA TYR A 107 7.34 -5.38 -14.39
C TYR A 107 8.03 -4.30 -15.21
N ARG A 108 7.26 -3.49 -15.96
CA ARG A 108 7.79 -2.39 -16.77
C ARG A 108 8.07 -1.13 -16.00
N ARG A 109 7.50 -1.01 -14.79
CA ARG A 109 7.56 0.19 -13.93
C ARG A 109 6.92 1.42 -14.59
N GLU A 110 5.93 1.21 -15.45
CA GLU A 110 5.23 2.25 -16.19
C GLU A 110 3.72 1.98 -16.23
N PRO A 111 2.88 3.02 -16.36
CA PRO A 111 1.44 2.85 -16.55
C PRO A 111 1.13 2.05 -17.81
N LEU A 112 0.10 1.21 -17.75
CA LEU A 112 -0.35 0.39 -18.86
C LEU A 112 -1.86 0.50 -19.01
N TYR A 113 -2.30 0.93 -20.18
CA TYR A 113 -3.69 1.17 -20.49
C TYR A 113 -4.19 0.22 -21.59
N VAL A 114 -4.88 -0.85 -21.17
CA VAL A 114 -5.48 -1.83 -22.09
C VAL A 114 -6.90 -1.43 -22.39
N THR A 115 -7.18 -1.12 -23.64
CA THR A 115 -8.49 -0.64 -24.10
C THR A 115 -9.47 -1.76 -24.36
N ASP A 116 -8.98 -2.96 -24.69
CA ASP A 116 -9.78 -4.17 -24.89
C ASP A 116 -9.00 -5.42 -24.53
N ILE A 117 -9.32 -6.05 -23.40
CA ILE A 117 -8.65 -7.27 -22.93
C ILE A 117 -8.87 -8.49 -23.83
N LEU A 118 -9.90 -8.46 -24.70
CA LEU A 118 -10.15 -9.58 -25.60
C LEU A 118 -9.11 -9.67 -26.72
N ASN A 119 -8.57 -8.52 -27.12
CA ASN A 119 -7.64 -8.41 -28.25
C ASN A 119 -6.20 -8.15 -27.81
N ASP A 120 -5.91 -7.99 -26.49
CA ASP A 120 -4.56 -7.73 -26.01
C ASP A 120 -3.89 -9.02 -25.51
N PRO A 121 -2.72 -9.40 -26.07
CA PRO A 121 -2.02 -10.65 -25.74
C PRO A 121 -1.48 -10.72 -24.31
N ILE A 122 -1.32 -9.59 -23.60
CA ILE A 122 -0.90 -9.62 -22.19
C ILE A 122 -1.95 -10.25 -21.28
N TRP A 123 -3.20 -10.34 -21.76
CA TRP A 123 -4.32 -10.93 -21.04
C TRP A 123 -4.59 -12.41 -21.41
N ASP A 124 -3.84 -13.04 -22.28
CA ASP A 124 -4.08 -14.41 -22.75
C ASP A 124 -4.23 -15.42 -21.59
N HIS A 125 -3.45 -15.27 -20.52
CA HIS A 125 -3.50 -16.17 -19.36
C HIS A 125 -4.62 -15.84 -18.37
N TYR A 126 -5.03 -14.57 -18.24
CA TYR A 126 -5.95 -14.10 -17.19
C TYR A 126 -7.29 -13.63 -17.73
N ARG A 127 -7.44 -13.49 -19.05
CA ARG A 127 -8.68 -13.04 -19.72
C ARG A 127 -9.91 -13.79 -19.25
N HIS A 128 -9.84 -15.10 -19.16
CA HIS A 128 -10.95 -15.97 -18.73
C HIS A 128 -11.41 -15.69 -17.30
N LEU A 129 -10.57 -15.12 -16.45
CA LEU A 129 -10.90 -14.76 -15.05
C LEU A 129 -11.67 -13.43 -14.97
N LEU A 130 -11.50 -12.53 -15.94
CA LEU A 130 -12.13 -11.21 -15.95
C LEU A 130 -13.45 -11.18 -16.70
N LEU A 131 -13.63 -12.08 -17.67
CA LEU A 131 -14.84 -12.17 -18.48
C LEU A 131 -16.13 -12.39 -17.67
N PRO A 132 -16.16 -13.21 -16.59
CA PRO A 132 -17.36 -13.38 -15.77
C PRO A 132 -17.83 -12.08 -15.09
N PHE A 133 -16.92 -11.10 -14.90
CA PHE A 133 -17.24 -9.79 -14.35
C PHE A 133 -17.66 -8.77 -15.42
N GLY A 134 -17.60 -9.17 -16.70
CA GLY A 134 -17.93 -8.32 -17.85
C GLY A 134 -16.87 -7.27 -18.16
N ILE A 135 -15.66 -7.40 -17.62
CA ILE A 135 -14.58 -6.42 -17.80
C ILE A 135 -14.06 -6.49 -19.24
N ARG A 136 -13.89 -5.32 -19.88
CA ARG A 136 -13.38 -5.17 -21.23
C ARG A 136 -12.14 -4.29 -21.31
N ALA A 137 -12.04 -3.22 -20.53
CA ALA A 137 -10.86 -2.37 -20.46
C ALA A 137 -10.26 -2.36 -19.06
N VAL A 138 -8.92 -2.32 -18.96
CA VAL A 138 -8.18 -2.28 -17.69
C VAL A 138 -7.00 -1.32 -17.82
N TRP A 139 -6.99 -0.31 -16.96
CA TRP A 139 -5.92 0.67 -16.89
C TRP A 139 -5.20 0.53 -15.56
N SER A 140 -3.92 0.25 -15.59
CA SER A 140 -3.11 -0.01 -14.41
C SER A 140 -1.97 0.99 -14.28
N ARG A 141 -1.81 1.54 -13.08
CA ARG A 141 -0.71 2.43 -12.73
C ARG A 141 0.08 1.82 -11.56
N PRO A 142 1.39 1.63 -11.69
CA PRO A 142 2.21 1.14 -10.59
C PRO A 142 2.34 2.20 -9.51
N LEU A 143 2.41 1.74 -8.26
CA LEU A 143 2.60 2.54 -7.06
C LEU A 143 4.04 2.38 -6.59
N PHE A 144 4.69 3.48 -6.24
CA PHE A 144 6.07 3.49 -5.78
C PHE A 144 6.22 4.26 -4.48
N THR A 145 7.24 3.92 -3.70
CA THR A 145 7.71 4.75 -2.59
C THR A 145 8.39 6.02 -3.14
N SER A 146 8.65 6.97 -2.25
CA SER A 146 9.49 8.13 -2.55
C SER A 146 10.89 7.76 -3.05
N GLU A 147 11.41 6.59 -2.69
CA GLU A 147 12.70 6.05 -3.11
C GLU A 147 12.62 5.23 -4.40
N GLY A 148 11.40 5.05 -4.94
CA GLY A 148 11.15 4.32 -6.17
C GLY A 148 10.99 2.81 -6.00
N GLU A 149 10.82 2.28 -4.79
CA GLU A 149 10.47 0.88 -4.58
C GLU A 149 9.02 0.61 -4.96
N VAL A 150 8.72 -0.60 -5.41
CA VAL A 150 7.38 -1.00 -5.83
C VAL A 150 6.50 -1.26 -4.61
N LEU A 151 5.36 -0.57 -4.54
CA LEU A 151 4.34 -0.75 -3.51
C LEU A 151 3.15 -1.60 -3.99
N GLY A 152 2.86 -1.60 -5.28
CA GLY A 152 1.69 -2.28 -5.85
C GLY A 152 1.19 -1.63 -7.13
N THR A 153 -0.06 -1.89 -7.48
CA THR A 153 -0.75 -1.23 -8.61
C THR A 153 -2.13 -0.77 -8.21
N PHE A 154 -2.52 0.39 -8.74
CA PHE A 154 -3.90 0.85 -8.78
C PHE A 154 -4.45 0.57 -10.18
N ALA A 155 -5.64 -0.03 -10.29
CA ALA A 155 -6.24 -0.33 -11.57
C ALA A 155 -7.71 0.11 -11.63
N ILE A 156 -8.08 0.67 -12.79
CA ILE A 156 -9.46 1.01 -13.15
C ILE A 156 -9.92 0.04 -14.22
N HIS A 157 -11.16 -0.42 -14.09
CA HIS A 157 -11.79 -1.40 -14.99
C HIS A 157 -13.10 -0.86 -15.54
N TYR A 158 -13.36 -1.15 -16.80
CA TYR A 158 -14.62 -0.84 -17.47
C TYR A 158 -15.23 -2.09 -18.12
N ARG A 159 -16.56 -2.12 -18.19
CA ARG A 159 -17.29 -3.20 -18.88
C ARG A 159 -17.46 -2.94 -20.39
N GLU A 160 -16.90 -1.87 -20.89
CA GLU A 160 -16.88 -1.49 -22.31
C GLU A 160 -15.45 -1.33 -22.81
N VAL A 161 -15.26 -1.35 -24.12
CA VAL A 161 -13.99 -1.00 -24.76
C VAL A 161 -13.80 0.50 -24.61
N ARG A 162 -12.73 0.90 -23.92
CA ARG A 162 -12.53 2.32 -23.56
C ARG A 162 -11.05 2.67 -23.51
N SER A 163 -10.71 3.81 -24.11
CA SER A 163 -9.41 4.47 -23.97
C SER A 163 -9.49 5.57 -22.93
N PRO A 164 -8.43 5.81 -22.12
CA PRO A 164 -8.45 6.90 -21.15
C PRO A 164 -8.40 8.26 -21.85
N ASP A 165 -9.18 9.20 -21.37
CA ASP A 165 -9.05 10.61 -21.68
C ASP A 165 -8.15 11.33 -20.65
N SER A 166 -7.99 12.64 -20.79
CA SER A 166 -7.13 13.43 -19.89
C SER A 166 -7.66 13.46 -18.45
N ALA A 167 -8.98 13.43 -18.26
CA ALA A 167 -9.61 13.42 -16.94
C ALA A 167 -9.43 12.05 -16.29
N ASP A 168 -9.56 10.96 -17.05
CA ASP A 168 -9.29 9.59 -16.60
C ASP A 168 -7.84 9.43 -16.14
N LEU A 169 -6.88 9.97 -16.90
CA LEU A 169 -5.46 9.92 -16.54
C LEU A 169 -5.15 10.69 -15.26
N GLN A 170 -5.76 11.85 -15.06
CA GLN A 170 -5.61 12.64 -13.84
C GLN A 170 -6.26 11.92 -12.64
N LEU A 171 -7.41 11.30 -12.84
CA LEU A 171 -8.12 10.54 -11.82
C LEU A 171 -7.27 9.38 -11.29
N ILE A 172 -6.74 8.53 -12.19
CA ILE A 172 -5.92 7.38 -11.81
C ILE A 172 -4.60 7.83 -11.17
N GLU A 173 -4.04 8.96 -11.61
CA GLU A 173 -2.83 9.53 -11.02
C GLU A 173 -3.06 9.98 -9.58
N ASN A 174 -4.11 10.76 -9.33
CA ASN A 174 -4.46 11.24 -7.99
C ASN A 174 -4.77 10.09 -7.03
N ALA A 175 -5.58 9.11 -7.48
CA ALA A 175 -5.90 7.92 -6.69
C ALA A 175 -4.65 7.10 -6.35
N SER A 176 -3.77 6.91 -7.33
CA SER A 176 -2.51 6.17 -7.17
C SER A 176 -1.58 6.84 -6.16
N HIS A 177 -1.48 8.18 -6.19
CA HIS A 177 -0.68 8.93 -5.21
C HIS A 177 -1.17 8.71 -3.78
N ILE A 178 -2.47 8.84 -3.55
CA ILE A 178 -3.05 8.68 -2.21
C ILE A 178 -2.91 7.23 -1.72
N ALA A 179 -3.16 6.25 -2.60
CA ALA A 179 -2.96 4.85 -2.29
C ALA A 179 -1.49 4.53 -1.95
N GLY A 180 -0.54 5.10 -2.71
CA GLY A 180 0.88 4.97 -2.45
C GLY A 180 1.26 5.47 -1.06
N ILE A 181 0.80 6.66 -0.66
CA ILE A 181 1.04 7.24 0.68
C ILE A 181 0.48 6.32 1.78
N ALA A 182 -0.73 5.78 1.58
CA ALA A 182 -1.34 4.88 2.56
C ALA A 182 -0.54 3.59 2.75
N ILE A 183 -0.11 2.98 1.66
CA ILE A 183 0.65 1.73 1.66
C ILE A 183 2.05 1.95 2.25
N GLU A 184 2.78 2.96 1.79
CA GLU A 184 4.13 3.28 2.26
C GLU A 184 4.16 3.55 3.77
N ARG A 185 3.19 4.32 4.26
CA ARG A 185 3.06 4.58 5.69
C ARG A 185 2.81 3.29 6.48
N HIS A 186 1.86 2.47 6.04
CA HIS A 186 1.54 1.20 6.71
C HIS A 186 2.78 0.29 6.82
N LEU A 187 3.51 0.13 5.71
CA LEU A 187 4.74 -0.67 5.69
C LEU A 187 5.82 -0.12 6.62
N ASN A 188 5.96 1.20 6.70
CA ASN A 188 6.91 1.83 7.61
C ASN A 188 6.50 1.64 9.08
N GLU A 189 5.21 1.75 9.42
CA GLU A 189 4.71 1.49 10.76
C GLU A 189 4.93 0.03 11.19
N GLU A 190 4.67 -0.94 10.30
CA GLU A 190 4.94 -2.35 10.54
C GLU A 190 6.43 -2.63 10.73
N ARG A 191 7.29 -2.08 9.86
CA ARG A 191 8.75 -2.21 9.99
C ARG A 191 9.24 -1.69 11.35
N LEU A 192 8.82 -0.49 11.75
CA LEU A 192 9.17 0.10 13.04
C LEU A 192 8.66 -0.74 14.23
N ARG A 193 7.46 -1.29 14.12
CA ARG A 193 6.90 -2.17 15.15
C ARG A 193 7.75 -3.43 15.31
N LEU A 194 8.06 -4.11 14.22
CA LEU A 194 8.89 -5.32 14.23
C LEU A 194 10.29 -5.05 14.80
N GLU A 195 10.91 -3.94 14.42
CA GLU A 195 12.23 -3.55 14.91
C GLU A 195 12.19 -3.23 16.40
N ARG A 196 11.19 -2.50 16.86
CA ARG A 196 10.97 -2.25 18.29
C ARG A 196 10.80 -3.53 19.09
N ASP A 197 9.98 -4.45 18.61
CA ASP A 197 9.72 -5.72 19.28
C ASP A 197 10.99 -6.60 19.32
N ARG A 198 11.77 -6.59 18.23
CA ARG A 198 13.09 -7.25 18.19
C ARG A 198 14.06 -6.67 19.22
N LEU A 199 14.16 -5.33 19.30
CA LEU A 199 15.02 -4.66 20.28
C LEU A 199 14.59 -4.97 21.71
N ARG A 200 13.27 -5.02 21.97
CA ARG A 200 12.72 -5.37 23.28
C ARG A 200 13.10 -6.77 23.69
N LEU A 201 12.97 -7.75 22.80
CA LEU A 201 13.41 -9.13 23.06
C LEU A 201 14.92 -9.22 23.34
N LEU A 202 15.74 -8.50 22.59
CA LEU A 202 17.19 -8.46 22.83
C LEU A 202 17.51 -7.90 24.21
N LEU A 203 16.85 -6.83 24.64
CA LEU A 203 17.00 -6.26 25.98
C LEU A 203 16.55 -7.23 27.07
N GLU A 204 15.44 -7.93 26.89
CA GLU A 204 14.96 -8.95 27.86
C GLU A 204 15.94 -10.10 27.99
N ILE A 205 16.48 -10.62 26.88
CA ILE A 205 17.50 -11.67 26.89
C ILE A 205 18.77 -11.18 27.61
N THR A 206 19.25 -9.99 27.27
CA THR A 206 20.45 -9.41 27.87
C THR A 206 20.28 -9.21 29.37
N ASN A 207 19.16 -8.69 29.82
CA ASN A 207 18.84 -8.53 31.24
C ASN A 207 18.70 -9.86 31.96
N SER A 208 18.11 -10.88 31.33
CA SER A 208 18.01 -12.22 31.88
C SER A 208 19.38 -12.90 32.02
N MET A 209 20.27 -12.68 31.05
CA MET A 209 21.65 -13.17 31.13
C MET A 209 22.44 -12.42 32.22
N ALA A 210 22.32 -11.11 32.30
CA ALA A 210 22.97 -10.29 33.31
C ALA A 210 22.51 -10.64 34.73
N SER A 211 21.25 -10.97 34.94
CA SER A 211 20.71 -11.37 36.24
C SER A 211 21.21 -12.74 36.72
N ARG A 212 21.71 -13.58 35.82
CA ARG A 212 22.33 -14.89 36.13
C ARG A 212 23.84 -14.82 36.30
N LEU A 213 24.45 -13.69 35.91
CA LEU A 213 25.88 -13.46 36.12
C LEU A 213 26.11 -13.12 37.61
N ASP A 214 27.13 -13.76 38.21
CA ASP A 214 27.58 -13.41 39.56
C ASP A 214 27.85 -11.90 39.59
N MET A 215 27.09 -11.16 40.42
CA MET A 215 27.16 -9.70 40.53
C MET A 215 28.62 -9.23 40.71
N ARG A 216 29.43 -10.01 41.35
CA ARG A 216 30.85 -9.76 41.58
C ARG A 216 31.63 -9.72 40.27
N ARG A 217 31.43 -10.71 39.38
CA ARG A 217 32.06 -10.77 38.06
C ARG A 217 31.61 -9.64 37.16
N LEU A 218 30.34 -9.30 37.25
CA LEU A 218 29.74 -8.22 36.42
C LEU A 218 30.35 -6.86 36.82
N VAL A 219 30.47 -6.58 38.10
CA VAL A 219 31.11 -5.38 38.64
C VAL A 219 32.59 -5.30 38.24
N GLU A 220 33.34 -6.42 38.36
CA GLU A 220 34.74 -6.49 37.96
C GLU A 220 34.94 -6.20 36.48
N THR A 221 34.11 -6.79 35.61
CA THR A 221 34.19 -6.59 34.16
C THR A 221 33.84 -5.15 33.78
N LEU A 222 32.73 -4.61 34.27
CA LEU A 222 32.28 -3.23 34.01
C LEU A 222 33.31 -2.22 34.55
N SER A 223 33.87 -2.47 35.72
CA SER A 223 34.90 -1.60 36.29
C SER A 223 36.14 -1.55 35.43
N THR A 224 36.59 -2.71 34.92
CA THR A 224 37.77 -2.81 34.05
C THR A 224 37.55 -2.10 32.71
N ASP A 225 36.40 -2.29 32.11
CA ASP A 225 36.04 -1.63 30.84
C ASP A 225 35.87 -0.11 30.99
N LEU A 226 35.24 0.34 32.09
CA LEU A 226 35.10 1.77 32.38
C LEU A 226 36.47 2.43 32.65
N LEU A 227 37.36 1.80 33.40
CA LEU A 227 38.73 2.29 33.64
C LEU A 227 39.49 2.47 32.30
N ARG A 228 39.31 1.51 31.36
CA ARG A 228 39.97 1.53 30.08
C ARG A 228 39.41 2.65 29.16
N VAL A 229 38.07 2.79 29.08
CA VAL A 229 37.42 3.73 28.20
C VAL A 229 37.53 5.16 28.71
N MET A 230 37.37 5.38 30.01
CA MET A 230 37.39 6.70 30.64
C MET A 230 38.79 7.16 31.07
N ARG A 231 39.82 6.32 30.95
CA ARG A 231 41.22 6.61 31.36
C ARG A 231 41.31 7.18 32.76
N CYS A 232 40.56 6.61 33.71
CA CYS A 232 40.58 6.98 35.10
C CYS A 232 41.29 5.90 35.93
N ASP A 233 41.89 6.32 37.04
CA ASP A 233 42.69 5.42 37.89
C ASP A 233 41.84 4.59 38.82
N PHE A 234 40.57 4.97 39.02
CA PHE A 234 39.67 4.19 39.85
C PHE A 234 38.19 4.40 39.50
N CYS A 235 37.36 3.34 39.67
CA CYS A 235 35.93 3.37 39.49
C CYS A 235 35.26 2.73 40.72
N ALA A 236 34.26 3.41 41.28
CA ALA A 236 33.43 2.92 42.38
C ALA A 236 31.98 2.76 41.92
N LEU A 237 31.41 1.58 42.18
CA LEU A 237 30.01 1.29 41.90
C LEU A 237 29.24 1.18 43.21
N LEU A 238 28.32 2.10 43.47
CA LEU A 238 27.49 2.13 44.65
C LEU A 238 26.16 1.42 44.36
N LEU A 239 25.88 0.34 45.07
CA LEU A 239 24.62 -0.38 44.94
C LEU A 239 23.74 -0.06 46.18
N PRO A 240 22.45 0.22 45.98
CA PRO A 240 21.54 0.36 47.11
C PRO A 240 21.39 -1.02 47.80
N ILE A 241 21.66 -1.07 49.10
CA ILE A 241 21.35 -2.26 49.90
C ILE A 241 19.82 -2.29 50.07
N PRO A 242 19.13 -3.38 49.62
CA PRO A 242 17.73 -3.52 49.92
C PRO A 242 17.57 -3.57 51.46
N MET A 243 16.93 -2.56 52.04
CA MET A 243 16.57 -2.60 53.45
C MET A 243 15.74 -3.85 53.67
N ALA A 244 16.27 -4.79 54.42
CA ALA A 244 15.52 -5.95 54.90
C ALA A 244 14.25 -5.43 55.58
N GLY A 245 13.09 -5.81 55.03
CA GLY A 245 11.81 -5.33 55.48
C GLY A 245 11.66 -5.52 56.99
N ALA A 246 11.33 -4.44 57.66
CA ALA A 246 10.73 -4.52 59.01
C ALA A 246 9.37 -5.21 58.83
N CYS A 247 9.26 -6.43 59.29
CA CYS A 247 7.99 -7.07 59.57
C CYS A 247 7.27 -6.23 60.64
N VAL A 248 6.12 -5.65 60.31
CA VAL A 248 5.07 -5.28 61.26
C VAL A 248 3.85 -6.10 60.91
#